data_c9618e8c3ea62bda418887b5a26361ce
#
_entry.id   c9618e8c3ea62bda418887b5a26361ce
#
_cell.length_a   1.000
_cell.length_b   1.000
_cell.length_c   1.000
_cell.angle_alpha   90.00
_cell.angle_beta   90.00
_cell.angle_gamma   90.00
#
_symmetry.space_group_name_H-M   'P 1'
#
loop_
_entity.id
_entity.type
_entity.pdbx_description
1 polymer ?
#
loop_
_entity_poly.entity_id
_entity_poly.type
_entity_poly.pdbx_seq_one_letter_code
_entity_poly.pdbx_strand_id
1 'polypeptide(L)'
;HPQYQAFEATLRRELHSLSAALKRSVPFHSPRYLGHMVSDLALPGLAAHWLTLPYNPNNVSEDAAPVTIDLELRAGLQLARMLGYSDDVRREDCAFGCLTSGGTVANFQALRLALALKAFPVALRATAPPGLDVPADDWTAFNLCPSAATELWQAWQRWLLELSPPARRGWPRRLRNERLEQLGFVEYFRRQPQIEPPVVLAPVTAHYSWSKGMKLLGFGREQLLH
;
A
#
# COMPACT_ATOMS: atom_id res chain seq x y z
N HIS A 1 40.17 -24.33 12.49
CA HIS A 1 39.99 -25.42 11.54
C HIS A 1 40.43 -24.95 10.16
N PRO A 2 41.24 -25.74 9.38
CA PRO A 2 41.77 -25.31 8.08
C PRO A 2 40.73 -24.90 7.09
N GLN A 3 39.57 -25.56 7.03
CA GLN A 3 38.45 -25.20 6.15
C GLN A 3 37.85 -23.82 6.50
N TYR A 4 37.78 -23.46 7.78
CA TYR A 4 37.32 -22.14 8.19
C TYR A 4 38.30 -21.05 7.78
N GLN A 5 39.60 -21.28 7.92
CA GLN A 5 40.65 -20.35 7.49
C GLN A 5 40.63 -20.14 5.97
N ALA A 6 40.43 -21.22 5.19
CA ALA A 6 40.27 -21.12 3.74
C ALA A 6 39.00 -20.35 3.34
N PHE A 7 37.88 -20.58 4.03
CA PHE A 7 36.65 -19.82 3.85
C PHE A 7 36.85 -18.32 4.16
N GLU A 8 37.44 -18.01 5.31
CA GLU A 8 37.73 -16.63 5.73
C GLU A 8 38.63 -15.90 4.72
N ALA A 9 39.67 -16.54 4.24
CA ALA A 9 40.57 -15.97 3.23
C ALA A 9 39.81 -15.69 1.91
N THR A 10 38.95 -16.60 1.50
CA THR A 10 38.10 -16.42 0.31
C THR A 10 37.12 -15.26 0.50
N LEU A 11 36.39 -15.24 1.63
CA LEU A 11 35.46 -14.19 1.96
C LEU A 11 36.12 -12.80 1.93
N ARG A 12 37.27 -12.64 2.57
CA ARG A 12 38.05 -11.39 2.57
C ARG A 12 38.44 -10.96 1.16
N ARG A 13 38.90 -11.87 0.32
CA ARG A 13 39.26 -11.57 -1.08
C ARG A 13 38.05 -11.10 -1.88
N GLU A 14 36.90 -11.82 -1.78
CA GLU A 14 35.69 -11.47 -2.51
C GLU A 14 35.11 -10.13 -2.04
N LEU A 15 35.05 -9.88 -0.73
CA LEU A 15 34.62 -8.57 -0.18
C LEU A 15 35.53 -7.42 -0.62
N HIS A 16 36.85 -7.66 -0.67
CA HIS A 16 37.79 -6.64 -1.18
C HIS A 16 37.59 -6.36 -2.66
N SER A 17 37.41 -7.41 -3.45
CA SER A 17 37.10 -7.29 -4.89
C SER A 17 35.80 -6.55 -5.14
N LEU A 18 34.73 -6.91 -4.39
CA LEU A 18 33.43 -6.21 -4.45
C LEU A 18 33.57 -4.73 -4.08
N SER A 19 34.28 -4.43 -2.98
CA SER A 19 34.52 -3.03 -2.56
C SER A 19 35.24 -2.24 -3.65
N ALA A 20 36.25 -2.82 -4.30
CA ALA A 20 36.96 -2.19 -5.40
C ALA A 20 36.03 -1.96 -6.63
N ALA A 21 35.17 -2.93 -6.93
CA ALA A 21 34.20 -2.83 -8.02
C ALA A 21 33.15 -1.74 -7.75
N LEU A 22 32.66 -1.62 -6.52
CA LEU A 22 31.66 -0.62 -6.10
C LEU A 22 32.16 0.83 -6.25
N LYS A 23 33.47 1.06 -6.20
CA LYS A 23 34.05 2.40 -6.46
C LYS A 23 33.79 2.92 -7.88
N ARG A 24 33.41 2.06 -8.82
CA ARG A 24 33.01 2.44 -10.18
C ARG A 24 31.52 2.77 -10.31
N SER A 25 30.76 2.56 -9.26
CA SER A 25 29.33 2.91 -9.21
C SER A 25 29.16 4.42 -9.05
N VAL A 26 27.93 4.89 -9.33
CA VAL A 26 27.58 6.30 -9.11
C VAL A 26 27.80 6.65 -7.64
N PRO A 27 28.58 7.70 -7.32
CA PRO A 27 28.96 8.01 -5.95
C PRO A 27 27.86 8.78 -5.22
N PHE A 28 26.70 8.16 -5.00
CA PHE A 28 25.55 8.77 -4.30
C PHE A 28 25.90 9.34 -2.92
N HIS A 29 26.90 8.75 -2.25
CA HIS A 29 27.39 9.17 -0.94
C HIS A 29 28.32 10.40 -1.00
N SER A 30 28.70 10.86 -2.18
CA SER A 30 29.63 11.98 -2.31
C SER A 30 28.92 13.32 -2.12
N PRO A 31 29.44 14.25 -1.29
CA PRO A 31 28.87 15.58 -1.14
C PRO A 31 28.94 16.41 -2.45
N ARG A 32 29.67 15.93 -3.46
CA ARG A 32 29.76 16.56 -4.81
C ARG A 32 28.68 15.99 -5.76
N TYR A 33 27.93 14.98 -5.36
CA TYR A 33 26.92 14.40 -6.22
C TYR A 33 25.63 15.24 -6.15
N LEU A 34 25.22 15.80 -7.29
CA LEU A 34 24.03 16.65 -7.42
C LEU A 34 22.97 16.06 -8.38
N GLY A 35 23.19 14.84 -8.86
CA GLY A 35 22.43 14.30 -9.99
C GLY A 35 21.07 13.70 -9.62
N HIS A 36 20.80 13.38 -8.38
CA HIS A 36 19.55 12.77 -7.93
C HIS A 36 19.18 13.22 -6.52
N MET A 37 17.89 13.21 -6.20
CA MET A 37 17.33 13.59 -4.90
C MET A 37 17.58 12.49 -3.86
N VAL A 38 18.82 12.38 -3.40
CA VAL A 38 19.23 11.47 -2.32
C VAL A 38 19.91 12.26 -1.23
N SER A 39 19.76 11.80 0.00
CA SER A 39 20.44 12.34 1.18
C SER A 39 21.46 11.33 1.70
N ASP A 40 22.36 11.81 2.57
CA ASP A 40 23.25 10.94 3.32
C ASP A 40 22.46 9.98 4.20
N LEU A 41 23.00 8.76 4.36
CA LEU A 41 22.42 7.79 5.25
C LEU A 41 22.60 8.21 6.71
N ALA A 42 21.50 8.26 7.46
CA ALA A 42 21.56 8.56 8.89
C ALA A 42 22.26 7.43 9.65
N LEU A 43 23.29 7.76 10.42
CA LEU A 43 24.03 6.76 11.20
C LEU A 43 23.14 5.89 12.11
N PRO A 44 22.12 6.42 12.82
CA PRO A 44 21.19 5.59 13.59
C PRO A 44 20.44 4.57 12.73
N GLY A 45 20.05 4.96 11.51
CA GLY A 45 19.37 4.06 10.56
C GLY A 45 20.27 2.91 10.10
N LEU A 46 21.54 3.20 9.78
CA LEU A 46 22.52 2.17 9.43
C LEU A 46 22.76 1.19 10.61
N ALA A 47 22.94 1.71 11.82
CA ALA A 47 23.16 0.89 13.00
C ALA A 47 21.94 -0.02 13.28
N ALA A 48 20.74 0.53 13.21
CA ALA A 48 19.49 -0.23 13.37
C ALA A 48 19.33 -1.30 12.28
N HIS A 49 19.65 -0.97 11.03
CA HIS A 49 19.61 -1.94 9.93
C HIS A 49 20.56 -3.13 10.19
N TRP A 50 21.81 -2.87 10.56
CA TRP A 50 22.76 -3.95 10.87
C TRP A 50 22.33 -4.78 12.08
N LEU A 51 21.74 -4.13 13.10
CA LEU A 51 21.25 -4.84 14.28
C LEU A 51 20.09 -5.78 13.95
N THR A 52 19.22 -5.40 13.02
CA THR A 52 18.02 -6.18 12.65
C THR A 52 18.30 -7.31 11.65
N LEU A 53 19.40 -7.24 10.89
CA LEU A 53 19.74 -8.26 9.87
C LEU A 53 19.72 -9.70 10.40
N PRO A 54 20.34 -10.04 11.55
CA PRO A 54 20.31 -11.41 12.07
C PRO A 54 18.92 -11.89 12.48
N TYR A 55 18.03 -10.99 12.87
CA TYR A 55 16.66 -11.31 13.30
C TYR A 55 15.71 -11.50 12.12
N ASN A 56 16.00 -10.87 10.99
CA ASN A 56 15.19 -10.92 9.76
C ASN A 56 13.68 -10.83 10.02
N PRO A 57 13.18 -9.80 10.73
CA PRO A 57 11.79 -9.70 11.12
C PRO A 57 10.89 -9.58 9.89
N ASN A 58 9.70 -10.19 9.94
CA ASN A 58 8.71 -10.12 8.88
C ASN A 58 7.42 -9.49 9.40
N ASN A 59 7.15 -8.25 9.02
CA ASN A 59 5.97 -7.48 9.43
C ASN A 59 4.65 -7.96 8.81
N VAL A 60 4.54 -9.24 8.47
CA VAL A 60 3.29 -9.83 7.95
C VAL A 60 2.23 -9.98 9.05
N SER A 61 2.65 -10.18 10.30
CA SER A 61 1.78 -10.27 11.46
C SER A 61 2.52 -9.87 12.74
N GLU A 62 1.75 -9.47 13.74
CA GLU A 62 2.29 -9.13 15.07
C GLU A 62 2.99 -10.32 15.74
N ASP A 63 2.50 -11.54 15.52
CA ASP A 63 3.16 -12.76 16.03
C ASP A 63 4.55 -12.98 15.42
N ALA A 64 4.74 -12.61 14.15
CA ALA A 64 6.01 -12.79 13.45
C ALA A 64 7.02 -11.68 13.74
N ALA A 65 6.56 -10.47 14.04
CA ALA A 65 7.40 -9.29 14.21
C ALA A 65 6.85 -8.29 15.24
N PRO A 66 6.64 -8.70 16.50
CA PRO A 66 5.96 -7.87 17.51
C PRO A 66 6.65 -6.52 17.76
N VAL A 67 7.96 -6.45 17.60
CA VAL A 67 8.74 -5.22 17.84
C VAL A 67 8.72 -4.30 16.62
N THR A 68 8.96 -4.85 15.43
CA THR A 68 9.13 -4.00 14.24
C THR A 68 7.80 -3.53 13.65
N ILE A 69 6.70 -4.23 13.86
CA ILE A 69 5.35 -3.73 13.52
C ILE A 69 5.01 -2.50 14.37
N ASP A 70 5.24 -2.53 15.69
CA ASP A 70 4.99 -1.39 16.56
C ASP A 70 5.84 -0.17 16.16
N LEU A 71 7.11 -0.39 15.80
CA LEU A 71 7.99 0.67 15.30
C LEU A 71 7.48 1.25 13.96
N GLU A 72 7.01 0.41 13.05
CA GLU A 72 6.43 0.85 11.78
C GLU A 72 5.17 1.71 11.99
N LEU A 73 4.27 1.26 12.86
CA LEU A 73 3.05 2.01 13.20
C LEU A 73 3.38 3.37 13.82
N ARG A 74 4.32 3.41 14.76
CA ARG A 74 4.78 4.67 15.37
C ARG A 74 5.41 5.61 14.34
N ALA A 75 6.20 5.10 13.41
CA ALA A 75 6.76 5.90 12.32
C ALA A 75 5.65 6.47 11.42
N GLY A 76 4.64 5.67 11.09
CA GLY A 76 3.46 6.12 10.33
C GLY A 76 2.69 7.22 11.05
N LEU A 77 2.45 7.08 12.37
CA LEU A 77 1.77 8.09 13.18
C LEU A 77 2.58 9.40 13.31
N GLN A 78 3.91 9.31 13.43
CA GLN A 78 4.76 10.51 13.43
C GLN A 78 4.66 11.26 12.11
N LEU A 79 4.68 10.56 10.97
CA LEU A 79 4.50 11.17 9.65
C LEU A 79 3.09 11.74 9.49
N ALA A 80 2.06 11.08 9.98
CA ALA A 80 0.69 11.58 10.00
C ALA A 80 0.60 12.92 10.73
N ARG A 81 1.17 13.01 11.93
CA ARG A 81 1.24 14.26 12.71
C ARG A 81 1.97 15.37 11.95
N MET A 82 3.10 15.06 11.31
CA MET A 82 3.85 16.04 10.52
C MET A 82 3.03 16.61 9.34
N LEU A 83 2.10 15.80 8.80
CA LEU A 83 1.21 16.18 7.69
C LEU A 83 -0.12 16.79 8.16
N GLY A 84 -0.34 16.91 9.48
CA GLY A 84 -1.56 17.49 10.06
C GLY A 84 -2.75 16.52 10.14
N TYR A 85 -2.51 15.21 9.97
CA TYR A 85 -3.53 14.18 10.20
C TYR A 85 -3.64 13.80 11.68
N SER A 86 -4.78 13.20 12.06
CA SER A 86 -4.97 12.63 13.40
C SER A 86 -4.03 11.43 13.60
N ASP A 87 -3.30 11.43 14.73
CA ASP A 87 -2.41 10.35 15.17
C ASP A 87 -2.92 9.69 16.48
N ASP A 88 -4.12 10.03 16.94
CA ASP A 88 -4.74 9.40 18.11
C ASP A 88 -5.44 8.11 17.71
N VAL A 89 -4.81 6.98 18.03
CA VAL A 89 -5.31 5.64 17.72
C VAL A 89 -6.68 5.28 18.32
N ARG A 90 -7.19 6.09 19.26
CA ARG A 90 -8.53 5.90 19.85
C ARG A 90 -9.63 6.54 19.00
N ARG A 91 -9.27 7.36 18.04
CA ARG A 91 -10.21 8.04 17.16
C ARG A 91 -10.46 7.21 15.90
N GLU A 92 -11.70 7.24 15.41
CA GLU A 92 -12.09 6.56 14.16
C GLU A 92 -11.42 7.17 12.92
N ASP A 93 -11.04 8.46 12.97
CA ASP A 93 -10.36 9.19 11.91
C ASP A 93 -8.82 9.20 12.07
N CYS A 94 -8.28 8.32 12.91
CA CYS A 94 -6.84 8.16 13.03
C CYS A 94 -6.22 7.75 11.70
N ALA A 95 -5.18 8.47 11.31
CA ALA A 95 -4.44 8.11 10.10
C ALA A 95 -3.69 6.78 10.26
N PHE A 96 -3.57 6.05 9.17
CA PHE A 96 -2.76 4.84 9.10
C PHE A 96 -1.69 5.00 8.02
N GLY A 97 -0.47 4.63 8.35
CA GLY A 97 0.65 4.61 7.40
C GLY A 97 1.40 3.29 7.47
N CYS A 98 1.86 2.82 6.34
CA CYS A 98 2.75 1.65 6.24
C CYS A 98 3.99 1.98 5.45
N LEU A 99 5.10 1.32 5.79
CA LEU A 99 6.34 1.43 5.05
C LEU A 99 6.33 0.49 3.84
N THR A 100 6.95 0.93 2.76
CA THR A 100 7.10 0.15 1.53
C THR A 100 8.56 0.10 1.12
N SER A 101 8.91 -0.82 0.22
CA SER A 101 10.26 -0.97 -0.30
C SER A 101 10.71 0.16 -1.24
N GLY A 102 9.89 1.19 -1.43
CA GLY A 102 10.22 2.37 -2.22
C GLY A 102 9.00 3.09 -2.78
N GLY A 103 9.18 4.33 -3.25
CA GLY A 103 8.12 5.20 -3.74
C GLY A 103 7.26 4.61 -4.86
N THR A 104 7.83 3.75 -5.70
CA THR A 104 7.07 3.04 -6.74
C THR A 104 5.99 2.15 -6.13
N VAL A 105 6.34 1.37 -5.10
CA VAL A 105 5.37 0.50 -4.39
C VAL A 105 4.36 1.35 -3.61
N ALA A 106 4.81 2.45 -2.99
CA ALA A 106 3.92 3.40 -2.32
C ALA A 106 2.86 3.97 -3.28
N ASN A 107 3.26 4.39 -4.48
CA ASN A 107 2.33 4.88 -5.51
C ASN A 107 1.36 3.79 -5.98
N PHE A 108 1.83 2.55 -6.14
CA PHE A 108 0.93 1.42 -6.48
C PHE A 108 -0.10 1.16 -5.39
N GLN A 109 0.31 1.22 -4.14
CA GLN A 109 -0.58 1.04 -3.00
C GLN A 109 -1.63 2.16 -2.92
N ALA A 110 -1.23 3.41 -3.16
CA ALA A 110 -2.15 4.54 -3.21
C ALA A 110 -3.20 4.39 -4.33
N LEU A 111 -2.76 4.02 -5.55
CA LEU A 111 -3.67 3.76 -6.68
C LEU A 111 -4.63 2.61 -6.38
N ARG A 112 -4.12 1.52 -5.81
CA ARG A 112 -4.93 0.37 -5.43
C ARG A 112 -5.98 0.72 -4.38
N LEU A 113 -5.60 1.52 -3.37
CA LEU A 113 -6.51 1.98 -2.33
C LEU A 113 -7.61 2.88 -2.91
N ALA A 114 -7.23 3.85 -3.76
CA ALA A 114 -8.18 4.73 -4.42
C ALA A 114 -9.18 3.95 -5.27
N LEU A 115 -8.72 2.96 -6.02
CA LEU A 115 -9.57 2.09 -6.83
C LEU A 115 -10.50 1.25 -5.94
N ALA A 116 -9.99 0.69 -4.85
CA ALA A 116 -10.79 -0.10 -3.90
C ALA A 116 -11.88 0.74 -3.25
N LEU A 117 -11.59 2.00 -2.87
CA LEU A 117 -12.59 2.94 -2.33
C LEU A 117 -13.69 3.26 -3.33
N LYS A 118 -13.35 3.45 -4.62
CA LYS A 118 -14.34 3.69 -5.67
C LYS A 118 -15.19 2.45 -5.97
N ALA A 119 -14.59 1.28 -5.98
CA ALA A 119 -15.26 0.04 -6.35
C ALA A 119 -16.10 -0.57 -5.21
N PHE A 120 -15.74 -0.32 -3.95
CA PHE A 120 -16.43 -0.89 -2.80
C PHE A 120 -17.93 -0.54 -2.72
N PRO A 121 -18.39 0.72 -2.90
CA PRO A 121 -19.81 1.06 -2.81
C PRO A 121 -20.67 0.33 -3.86
N VAL A 122 -20.13 0.15 -5.06
CA VAL A 122 -20.82 -0.61 -6.14
C VAL A 122 -20.93 -2.09 -5.76
N ALA A 123 -19.85 -2.68 -5.25
CA ALA A 123 -19.86 -4.07 -4.78
C ALA A 123 -20.84 -4.27 -3.63
N LEU A 124 -20.92 -3.31 -2.71
CA LEU A 124 -21.88 -3.37 -1.59
C LEU A 124 -23.32 -3.28 -2.09
N ARG A 125 -23.59 -2.32 -3.00
CA ARG A 125 -24.90 -2.18 -3.63
C ARG A 125 -25.36 -3.47 -4.34
N ALA A 126 -24.45 -4.12 -5.08
CA ALA A 126 -24.71 -5.38 -5.78
C ALA A 126 -25.12 -6.52 -4.82
N THR A 127 -24.71 -6.48 -3.54
CA THR A 127 -25.12 -7.47 -2.54
C THR A 127 -26.51 -7.22 -1.96
N ALA A 128 -27.05 -6.01 -2.15
CA ALA A 128 -28.37 -5.58 -1.66
C ALA A 128 -28.66 -5.92 -0.18
N PRO A 129 -27.84 -5.43 0.77
CA PRO A 129 -28.03 -5.74 2.19
C PRO A 129 -29.34 -5.10 2.70
N PRO A 130 -30.26 -5.87 3.29
CA PRO A 130 -31.56 -5.36 3.70
C PRO A 130 -31.43 -4.34 4.84
N GLY A 131 -32.06 -3.17 4.66
CA GLY A 131 -32.11 -2.13 5.68
C GLY A 131 -30.81 -1.29 5.79
N LEU A 132 -29.81 -1.57 5.00
CA LEU A 132 -28.65 -0.69 4.87
C LEU A 132 -28.88 0.29 3.72
N ASP A 133 -28.73 1.58 4.00
CA ASP A 133 -28.81 2.62 2.97
C ASP A 133 -27.59 2.54 2.06
N VAL A 134 -27.81 2.26 0.79
CA VAL A 134 -26.79 2.17 -0.25
C VAL A 134 -27.18 3.07 -1.43
N PRO A 135 -26.22 3.58 -2.21
CA PRO A 135 -26.51 4.42 -3.37
C PRO A 135 -27.50 3.76 -4.34
N ALA A 136 -28.38 4.57 -4.94
CA ALA A 136 -29.48 4.10 -5.78
C ALA A 136 -29.01 3.45 -7.09
N ASP A 137 -27.90 3.87 -7.63
CA ASP A 137 -27.33 3.37 -8.90
C ASP A 137 -25.81 3.23 -8.83
N ASP A 138 -25.24 2.52 -9.82
CA ASP A 138 -23.80 2.21 -9.85
C ASP A 138 -22.94 3.43 -10.11
N TRP A 139 -23.44 4.41 -10.90
CA TRP A 139 -22.71 5.65 -11.15
C TRP A 139 -22.54 6.46 -9.87
N THR A 140 -23.63 6.66 -9.14
CA THR A 140 -23.63 7.36 -7.84
C THR A 140 -22.71 6.63 -6.86
N ALA A 141 -22.81 5.31 -6.77
CA ALA A 141 -21.98 4.49 -5.91
C ALA A 141 -20.49 4.62 -6.24
N PHE A 142 -20.13 4.54 -7.53
CA PHE A 142 -18.74 4.62 -7.98
C PHE A 142 -18.13 6.02 -7.82
N ASN A 143 -18.95 7.06 -7.79
CA ASN A 143 -18.52 8.46 -7.69
C ASN A 143 -18.71 9.06 -6.29
N LEU A 144 -18.96 8.26 -5.26
CA LEU A 144 -18.90 8.74 -3.89
C LEU A 144 -17.53 9.38 -3.60
N CYS A 145 -17.53 10.47 -2.86
CA CYS A 145 -16.29 11.03 -2.34
C CYS A 145 -15.66 10.06 -1.30
N PRO A 146 -14.34 10.12 -1.06
CA PRO A 146 -13.67 9.20 -0.14
C PRO A 146 -14.27 9.14 1.27
N SER A 147 -14.73 10.28 1.82
CA SER A 147 -15.39 10.32 3.12
C SER A 147 -16.69 9.52 3.12
N ALA A 148 -17.58 9.75 2.14
CA ALA A 148 -18.85 9.04 2.02
C ALA A 148 -18.64 7.52 1.78
N ALA A 149 -17.63 7.13 1.00
CA ALA A 149 -17.28 5.73 0.82
C ALA A 149 -16.78 5.09 2.13
N THR A 150 -16.03 5.84 2.94
CA THR A 150 -15.56 5.38 4.26
C THR A 150 -16.73 5.28 5.26
N GLU A 151 -17.62 6.26 5.30
CA GLU A 151 -18.83 6.23 6.12
C GLU A 151 -19.72 5.03 5.76
N LEU A 152 -19.87 4.74 4.47
CA LEU A 152 -20.60 3.57 4.00
C LEU A 152 -19.93 2.26 4.44
N TRP A 153 -18.59 2.20 4.41
CA TRP A 153 -17.85 1.07 4.97
C TRP A 153 -18.10 0.89 6.47
N GLN A 154 -18.07 1.96 7.25
CA GLN A 154 -18.35 1.91 8.67
C GLN A 154 -19.81 1.51 8.94
N ALA A 155 -20.78 2.03 8.16
CA ALA A 155 -22.18 1.62 8.24
C ALA A 155 -22.37 0.12 7.95
N TRP A 156 -21.67 -0.41 6.94
CA TRP A 156 -21.64 -1.85 6.68
C TRP A 156 -21.09 -2.65 7.85
N GLN A 157 -20.00 -2.20 8.49
CA GLN A 157 -19.42 -2.89 9.64
C GLN A 157 -20.40 -2.90 10.83
N ARG A 158 -21.04 -1.77 11.14
CA ARG A 158 -22.06 -1.68 12.19
C ARG A 158 -23.23 -2.58 11.89
N TRP A 159 -23.78 -2.53 10.69
CA TRP A 159 -24.87 -3.38 10.25
C TRP A 159 -24.54 -4.88 10.41
N LEU A 160 -23.34 -5.31 10.06
CA LEU A 160 -22.91 -6.69 10.29
C LEU A 160 -22.89 -7.06 11.76
N LEU A 161 -22.49 -6.13 12.65
CA LEU A 161 -22.42 -6.40 14.09
C LEU A 161 -23.83 -6.51 14.72
N GLU A 162 -24.81 -5.83 14.18
CA GLU A 162 -26.23 -5.90 14.62
C GLU A 162 -26.91 -7.20 14.25
N LEU A 163 -26.42 -7.92 13.25
CA LEU A 163 -26.95 -9.21 12.85
C LEU A 163 -26.58 -10.33 13.85
N SER A 164 -27.51 -11.24 14.08
CA SER A 164 -27.21 -12.47 14.82
C SER A 164 -26.11 -13.27 14.12
N PRO A 165 -25.30 -14.07 14.84
CA PRO A 165 -24.22 -14.85 14.22
C PRO A 165 -24.66 -15.74 13.05
N PRO A 166 -25.82 -16.41 13.07
CA PRO A 166 -26.31 -17.13 11.90
C PRO A 166 -26.68 -16.24 10.72
N ALA A 167 -27.34 -15.08 10.97
CA ALA A 167 -27.72 -14.13 9.92
C ALA A 167 -26.50 -13.44 9.29
N ARG A 168 -25.44 -13.20 10.07
CA ARG A 168 -24.18 -12.62 9.59
C ARG A 168 -23.44 -13.52 8.60
N ARG A 169 -23.62 -14.85 8.73
CA ARG A 169 -22.93 -15.82 7.87
C ARG A 169 -23.23 -15.57 6.39
N GLY A 170 -22.18 -15.57 5.59
CA GLY A 170 -22.29 -15.42 4.15
C GLY A 170 -22.20 -13.99 3.63
N TRP A 171 -22.56 -12.96 4.40
CA TRP A 171 -22.50 -11.57 3.93
C TRP A 171 -21.08 -11.11 3.55
N PRO A 172 -20.04 -11.35 4.37
CA PRO A 172 -18.67 -11.01 3.98
C PRO A 172 -18.22 -11.72 2.70
N ARG A 173 -18.66 -12.97 2.49
CA ARG A 173 -18.36 -13.72 1.27
C ARG A 173 -19.12 -13.16 0.05
N ARG A 174 -20.40 -12.78 0.22
CA ARG A 174 -21.18 -12.16 -0.85
C ARG A 174 -20.52 -10.86 -1.31
N LEU A 175 -20.20 -9.98 -0.37
CA LEU A 175 -19.50 -8.74 -0.69
C LEU A 175 -18.15 -9.01 -1.38
N ARG A 176 -17.36 -9.95 -0.86
CA ARG A 176 -16.06 -10.31 -1.45
C ARG A 176 -16.21 -10.73 -2.91
N ASN A 177 -17.24 -11.52 -3.23
CA ASN A 177 -17.45 -12.02 -4.59
C ASN A 177 -17.82 -10.93 -5.61
N GLU A 178 -18.34 -9.79 -5.16
CA GLU A 178 -18.67 -8.63 -6.01
C GLU A 178 -17.55 -7.57 -6.04
N ARG A 179 -16.49 -7.74 -5.24
CA ARG A 179 -15.39 -6.78 -5.21
C ARG A 179 -14.51 -6.89 -6.44
N LEU A 180 -13.99 -5.75 -6.87
CA LEU A 180 -13.08 -5.64 -8.01
C LEU A 180 -11.85 -6.54 -7.85
N GLU A 181 -11.30 -6.66 -6.64
CA GLU A 181 -10.12 -7.49 -6.36
C GLU A 181 -10.39 -9.00 -6.54
N GLN A 182 -11.64 -9.41 -6.42
CA GLN A 182 -12.05 -10.79 -6.63
C GLN A 182 -12.40 -11.07 -8.10
N LEU A 183 -13.10 -10.15 -8.74
CA LEU A 183 -13.54 -10.30 -10.12
C LEU A 183 -12.42 -10.03 -11.13
N GLY A 184 -11.48 -9.19 -10.76
CA GLY A 184 -10.53 -8.60 -11.69
C GLY A 184 -11.13 -7.46 -12.50
N PHE A 185 -10.26 -6.64 -13.08
CA PHE A 185 -10.63 -5.38 -13.73
C PHE A 185 -11.64 -5.58 -14.87
N VAL A 186 -11.36 -6.53 -15.76
CA VAL A 186 -12.20 -6.78 -16.95
C VAL A 186 -13.60 -7.24 -16.57
N GLU A 187 -13.70 -8.25 -15.70
CA GLU A 187 -14.99 -8.81 -15.31
C GLU A 187 -15.81 -7.82 -14.48
N TYR A 188 -15.16 -7.05 -13.61
CA TYR A 188 -15.83 -6.03 -12.81
C TYR A 188 -16.56 -5.00 -13.70
N PHE A 189 -15.86 -4.38 -14.64
CA PHE A 189 -16.46 -3.37 -15.53
C PHE A 189 -17.42 -3.99 -16.56
N ARG A 190 -17.23 -5.25 -16.94
CA ARG A 190 -18.21 -5.96 -17.77
C ARG A 190 -19.55 -6.16 -17.06
N ARG A 191 -19.53 -6.38 -15.75
CA ARG A 191 -20.77 -6.49 -14.94
C ARG A 191 -21.43 -5.16 -14.67
N GLN A 192 -20.71 -4.08 -14.78
CA GLN A 192 -21.16 -2.72 -14.48
C GLN A 192 -21.08 -1.82 -15.73
N PRO A 193 -21.89 -2.08 -16.77
CA PRO A 193 -21.77 -1.40 -18.06
C PRO A 193 -22.12 0.09 -18.01
N GLN A 194 -22.63 0.59 -16.88
CA GLN A 194 -22.98 1.99 -16.68
C GLN A 194 -21.83 2.84 -16.13
N ILE A 195 -20.72 2.18 -15.74
CA ILE A 195 -19.53 2.86 -15.26
C ILE A 195 -18.33 2.48 -16.12
N GLU A 196 -17.51 3.48 -16.40
CA GLU A 196 -16.25 3.31 -17.11
C GLU A 196 -15.07 3.22 -16.13
N PRO A 197 -13.95 2.61 -16.56
CA PRO A 197 -12.72 2.64 -15.78
C PRO A 197 -12.34 4.07 -15.39
N PRO A 198 -11.95 4.31 -14.13
CA PRO A 198 -11.63 5.65 -13.68
C PRO A 198 -10.35 6.17 -14.32
N VAL A 199 -10.26 7.48 -14.45
CA VAL A 199 -9.04 8.16 -14.88
C VAL A 199 -8.21 8.59 -13.68
N VAL A 200 -6.90 8.68 -13.90
CA VAL A 200 -5.94 9.22 -12.94
C VAL A 200 -5.37 10.50 -13.53
N LEU A 201 -5.48 11.60 -12.78
CA LEU A 201 -4.87 12.88 -13.16
C LEU A 201 -3.49 12.97 -12.50
N ALA A 202 -2.47 13.20 -13.28
CA ALA A 202 -1.12 13.38 -12.78
C ALA A 202 -0.41 14.52 -13.54
N PRO A 203 0.46 15.30 -12.89
CA PRO A 203 1.23 16.31 -13.59
C PRO A 203 2.16 15.67 -14.62
N VAL A 204 2.47 16.38 -15.70
CA VAL A 204 3.41 15.92 -16.75
C VAL A 204 4.80 15.59 -16.19
N THR A 205 5.16 16.17 -15.05
CA THR A 205 6.41 15.93 -14.32
C THR A 205 6.33 14.75 -13.36
N ALA A 206 5.20 14.04 -13.31
CA ALA A 206 5.02 12.91 -12.39
C ALA A 206 6.03 11.79 -12.68
N HIS A 207 6.49 11.15 -11.62
CA HIS A 207 7.41 10.02 -11.73
C HIS A 207 6.80 8.88 -12.56
N TYR A 208 7.61 8.21 -13.37
CA TYR A 208 7.17 7.14 -14.29
C TYR A 208 6.46 5.94 -13.60
N SER A 209 6.54 5.82 -12.28
CA SER A 209 5.81 4.81 -11.51
C SER A 209 4.29 4.91 -11.69
N TRP A 210 3.75 6.10 -11.95
CA TRP A 210 2.33 6.28 -12.24
C TRP A 210 1.90 5.50 -13.48
N SER A 211 2.59 5.70 -14.61
CA SER A 211 2.28 4.94 -15.84
C SER A 211 2.52 3.44 -15.69
N LYS A 212 3.50 3.03 -14.89
CA LYS A 212 3.71 1.60 -14.57
C LYS A 212 2.59 1.06 -13.69
N GLY A 213 2.14 1.84 -12.70
CA GLY A 213 1.02 1.49 -11.82
C GLY A 213 -0.28 1.29 -12.58
N MET A 214 -0.58 2.19 -13.53
CA MET A 214 -1.75 2.05 -14.40
C MET A 214 -1.76 0.72 -15.16
N LYS A 215 -0.63 0.36 -15.74
CA LYS A 215 -0.48 -0.92 -16.46
C LYS A 215 -0.61 -2.12 -15.53
N LEU A 216 0.03 -2.06 -14.35
CA LEU A 216 0.01 -3.15 -13.37
C LEU A 216 -1.40 -3.41 -12.83
N LEU A 217 -2.18 -2.34 -12.61
CA LEU A 217 -3.54 -2.43 -12.08
C LEU A 217 -4.62 -2.64 -13.16
N GLY A 218 -4.23 -2.72 -14.44
CA GLY A 218 -5.15 -3.02 -15.52
C GLY A 218 -5.91 -1.81 -16.10
N PHE A 219 -5.57 -0.58 -15.70
CA PHE A 219 -6.23 0.63 -16.23
C PHE A 219 -5.92 0.90 -17.71
N GLY A 220 -4.72 0.56 -18.16
CA GLY A 220 -4.26 0.97 -19.46
C GLY A 220 -3.68 2.41 -19.48
N ARG A 221 -3.15 2.82 -20.62
CA ARG A 221 -2.46 4.09 -20.76
C ARG A 221 -3.41 5.27 -20.88
N GLU A 222 -4.54 5.07 -21.52
CA GLU A 222 -5.51 6.11 -21.85
C GLU A 222 -6.19 6.71 -20.60
N GLN A 223 -6.21 5.97 -19.49
CA GLN A 223 -6.74 6.42 -18.22
C GLN A 223 -5.76 7.26 -17.38
N LEU A 224 -4.53 7.48 -17.86
CA LEU A 224 -3.59 8.42 -17.24
C LEU A 224 -3.57 9.73 -18.03
N LEU A 225 -4.18 10.76 -17.46
CA LEU A 225 -4.26 12.10 -18.05
C LEU A 225 -3.21 13.04 -17.40
N HIS A 226 -2.60 13.92 -18.21
CA HIS A 226 -1.57 14.86 -17.79
C HIS A 226 -2.00 16.30 -17.98
#